data_3de4458590489e81d35fb243f120348c
#
_entry.id   3de4458590489e81d35fb243f120348c
#
_cell.length_a   1.000
_cell.length_b   1.000
_cell.length_c   1.000
_cell.angle_alpha   90.00
_cell.angle_beta   90.00
_cell.angle_gamma   90.00
#
_symmetry.space_group_name_H-M   'P 1'
#
loop_
_entity.id
_entity.type
_entity.pdbx_description
1 polymer ?
#
loop_
_entity_poly.entity_id
_entity_poly.type
_entity_poly.pdbx_seq_one_letter_code
_entity_poly.pdbx_strand_id
1 'polypeptide(L)'
;DGSAVGTLGGGCVEGDIWFAAKELLRKHGGPLYRDYLLNEEIAARDGLVCGGTMYFYIEPMWEPQSFLPVIKEIQKAYQGTGAVAMATVVKPAPGNDNLGARLLLREDGSATGSLGSHELDSIALERLKPLMDYGKNQFLDASDGSGVFLEAFTTPPTLVLMGGGHIARCIAPLARMLGFRLYVIDDRPEFANKERFP
;
A
#
# COMPACT_ATOMS: atom_id res chain seq x y z
N ASP A 1 -20.85 11.42 -2.27
CA ASP A 1 -21.40 11.26 -3.63
C ASP A 1 -21.47 9.79 -4.05
N GLY A 2 -20.77 8.86 -3.40
CA GLY A 2 -20.73 7.43 -3.70
C GLY A 2 -19.74 7.05 -4.80
N SER A 3 -18.87 7.96 -5.24
CA SER A 3 -17.79 7.64 -6.17
C SER A 3 -16.75 6.71 -5.51
N ALA A 4 -16.12 5.87 -6.32
CA ALA A 4 -15.05 4.98 -5.90
C ALA A 4 -13.81 5.19 -6.78
N VAL A 5 -12.63 5.03 -6.20
CA VAL A 5 -11.34 5.10 -6.90
C VAL A 5 -10.52 3.87 -6.53
N GLY A 6 -9.93 3.23 -7.54
CA GLY A 6 -9.20 1.97 -7.38
C GLY A 6 -10.08 0.74 -7.51
N THR A 7 -9.53 -0.43 -7.25
CA THR A 7 -10.22 -1.71 -7.31
C THR A 7 -9.67 -2.67 -6.26
N LEU A 8 -10.52 -3.57 -5.79
CA LEU A 8 -10.17 -4.65 -4.86
C LEU A 8 -10.04 -6.02 -5.59
N GLY A 9 -9.93 -5.98 -6.92
CA GLY A 9 -9.84 -7.18 -7.75
C GLY A 9 -11.12 -7.54 -8.48
N GLY A 10 -12.20 -6.76 -8.29
CA GLY A 10 -13.49 -6.97 -8.95
C GLY A 10 -14.34 -8.09 -8.34
N GLY A 11 -15.50 -8.36 -8.97
CA GLY A 11 -16.42 -9.42 -8.55
C GLY A 11 -17.27 -9.09 -7.32
N CYS A 12 -17.92 -10.12 -6.76
CA CYS A 12 -18.87 -9.99 -5.65
C CYS A 12 -18.25 -9.44 -4.39
N VAL A 13 -16.97 -9.77 -4.12
CA VAL A 13 -16.25 -9.30 -2.93
C VAL A 13 -16.13 -7.78 -2.92
N GLU A 14 -15.85 -7.17 -4.09
CA GLU A 14 -15.78 -5.70 -4.20
C GLU A 14 -17.11 -5.02 -3.88
N GLY A 15 -18.23 -5.61 -4.36
CA GLY A 15 -19.58 -5.14 -4.04
C GLY A 15 -19.90 -5.23 -2.55
N ASP A 16 -19.54 -6.34 -1.90
CA ASP A 16 -19.75 -6.55 -0.46
C ASP A 16 -18.93 -5.59 0.40
N ILE A 17 -17.67 -5.36 0.03
CA ILE A 17 -16.80 -4.40 0.71
C ILE A 17 -17.30 -2.97 0.54
N TRP A 18 -17.73 -2.61 -0.68
CA TRP A 18 -18.33 -1.29 -0.94
C TRP A 18 -19.60 -1.06 -0.13
N PHE A 19 -20.48 -2.08 -0.04
CA PHE A 19 -21.67 -2.02 0.80
C PHE A 19 -21.30 -1.87 2.28
N ALA A 20 -20.32 -2.65 2.78
CA ALA A 20 -19.84 -2.54 4.15
C ALA A 20 -19.29 -1.13 4.45
N ALA A 21 -18.50 -0.55 3.55
CA ALA A 21 -17.97 0.80 3.69
C ALA A 21 -19.09 1.85 3.77
N LYS A 22 -20.12 1.74 2.92
CA LYS A 22 -21.30 2.63 2.98
C LYS A 22 -22.06 2.51 4.29
N GLU A 23 -22.23 1.29 4.82
CA GLU A 23 -22.87 1.07 6.10
C GLU A 23 -22.07 1.67 7.26
N LEU A 24 -20.73 1.56 7.24
CA LEU A 24 -19.87 2.22 8.21
C LEU A 24 -20.06 3.74 8.19
N LEU A 25 -20.06 4.34 7.01
CA LEU A 25 -20.30 5.78 6.84
C LEU A 25 -21.69 6.18 7.34
N ARG A 26 -22.74 5.41 7.01
CA ARG A 26 -24.12 5.70 7.43
C ARG A 26 -24.30 5.61 8.95
N LYS A 27 -23.63 4.66 9.61
CA LYS A 27 -23.77 4.40 11.05
C LYS A 27 -22.75 5.16 11.91
N HIS A 28 -21.88 5.97 11.33
CA HIS A 28 -20.74 6.58 12.03
C HIS A 28 -19.88 5.53 12.77
N GLY A 29 -19.69 4.36 12.13
CA GLY A 29 -18.96 3.24 12.69
C GLY A 29 -17.44 3.48 12.74
N GLY A 30 -16.74 2.65 13.51
CA GLY A 30 -15.28 2.57 13.53
C GLY A 30 -14.72 1.66 12.42
N PRO A 31 -13.41 1.44 12.42
CA PRO A 31 -12.77 0.55 11.46
C PRO A 31 -13.30 -0.89 11.60
N LEU A 32 -13.24 -1.64 10.51
CA LEU A 32 -13.75 -3.01 10.42
C LEU A 32 -12.72 -3.91 9.76
N TYR A 33 -12.50 -5.08 10.35
CA TYR A 33 -11.77 -6.19 9.72
C TYR A 33 -12.77 -7.23 9.22
N ARG A 34 -12.54 -7.72 8.00
CA ARG A 34 -13.33 -8.83 7.40
C ARG A 34 -12.43 -9.77 6.63
N ASP A 35 -12.77 -11.04 6.69
CA ASP A 35 -12.22 -12.09 5.84
C ASP A 35 -13.32 -12.67 4.93
N TYR A 36 -12.90 -13.09 3.74
CA TYR A 36 -13.73 -13.76 2.76
C TYR A 36 -13.04 -15.03 2.30
N LEU A 37 -13.67 -16.16 2.56
CA LEU A 37 -13.22 -17.45 2.05
C LEU A 37 -13.75 -17.62 0.62
N LEU A 38 -12.84 -17.63 -0.34
CA LEU A 38 -13.14 -17.95 -1.74
C LEU A 38 -13.08 -19.47 -1.91
N ASN A 39 -14.21 -20.15 -1.75
CA ASN A 39 -14.30 -21.57 -2.04
C ASN A 39 -14.62 -21.80 -3.52
N GLU A 40 -14.39 -23.04 -4.03
CA GLU A 40 -14.61 -23.40 -5.42
C GLU A 40 -16.06 -23.20 -5.87
N GLU A 41 -17.05 -23.36 -4.98
CA GLU A 41 -18.46 -23.17 -5.31
C GLU A 41 -18.81 -21.71 -5.55
N ILE A 42 -18.27 -20.78 -4.72
CA ILE A 42 -18.43 -19.33 -4.88
C ILE A 42 -17.63 -18.88 -6.11
N ALA A 43 -16.40 -19.38 -6.29
CA ALA A 43 -15.57 -19.06 -7.43
C ALA A 43 -16.21 -19.48 -8.75
N ALA A 44 -16.76 -20.68 -8.84
CA ALA A 44 -17.41 -21.18 -10.06
C ALA A 44 -18.70 -20.42 -10.40
N ARG A 45 -19.47 -20.00 -9.40
CA ARG A 45 -20.71 -19.23 -9.58
C ARG A 45 -20.45 -17.81 -10.10
N ASP A 46 -19.33 -17.19 -9.70
CA ASP A 46 -18.98 -15.81 -10.02
C ASP A 46 -17.88 -15.71 -11.10
N GLY A 47 -17.49 -16.83 -11.72
CA GLY A 47 -16.47 -16.86 -12.78
C GLY A 47 -15.05 -16.60 -12.29
N LEU A 48 -14.80 -16.76 -10.99
CA LEU A 48 -13.47 -16.61 -10.38
C LEU A 48 -12.72 -17.96 -10.41
N VAL A 49 -11.43 -17.92 -10.72
CA VAL A 49 -10.57 -19.11 -10.78
C VAL A 49 -9.71 -19.27 -9.52
N CYS A 50 -9.80 -18.31 -8.58
CA CYS A 50 -8.92 -18.22 -7.42
C CYS A 50 -9.62 -18.78 -6.17
N GLY A 51 -8.97 -19.73 -5.48
CA GLY A 51 -9.30 -20.14 -4.13
C GLY A 51 -8.43 -19.42 -3.08
N GLY A 52 -8.85 -19.45 -1.83
CA GLY A 52 -8.10 -18.86 -0.71
C GLY A 52 -8.92 -17.91 0.14
N THR A 53 -8.28 -17.22 1.07
CA THR A 53 -8.94 -16.23 1.91
C THR A 53 -8.42 -14.83 1.58
N MET A 54 -9.34 -13.90 1.35
CA MET A 54 -9.03 -12.47 1.23
C MET A 54 -9.33 -11.78 2.56
N TYR A 55 -8.43 -10.89 2.97
CA TYR A 55 -8.55 -10.14 4.22
C TYR A 55 -8.69 -8.66 3.89
N PHE A 56 -9.68 -8.00 4.49
CA PHE A 56 -9.98 -6.59 4.26
C PHE A 56 -9.99 -5.82 5.57
N TYR A 57 -9.27 -4.73 5.58
CA TYR A 57 -9.38 -3.68 6.57
C TYR A 57 -10.09 -2.49 5.93
N ILE A 58 -11.18 -2.04 6.56
CA ILE A 58 -12.04 -0.95 6.07
C ILE A 58 -12.07 0.12 7.14
N GLU A 59 -11.69 1.33 6.78
CA GLU A 59 -11.64 2.44 7.73
C GLU A 59 -12.38 3.67 7.21
N PRO A 60 -13.38 4.18 7.95
CA PRO A 60 -14.00 5.46 7.66
C PRO A 60 -13.10 6.59 8.17
N MET A 61 -12.76 7.54 7.31
CA MET A 61 -11.99 8.73 7.69
C MET A 61 -12.93 9.88 8.08
N TRP A 62 -13.27 9.97 9.37
CA TRP A 62 -14.14 11.03 9.88
C TRP A 62 -13.42 12.38 9.97
N GLU A 63 -12.14 12.36 10.27
CA GLU A 63 -11.29 13.55 10.39
C GLU A 63 -10.11 13.48 9.42
N PRO A 64 -10.33 13.65 8.10
CA PRO A 64 -9.27 13.50 7.11
C PRO A 64 -8.10 14.48 7.31
N GLN A 65 -8.33 15.62 7.98
CA GLN A 65 -7.29 16.60 8.30
C GLN A 65 -6.22 16.02 9.23
N SER A 66 -6.57 15.09 10.12
CA SER A 66 -5.61 14.44 11.03
C SER A 66 -4.56 13.62 10.28
N PHE A 67 -4.91 13.10 9.09
CA PHE A 67 -4.01 12.34 8.23
C PHE A 67 -3.15 13.21 7.30
N LEU A 68 -3.45 14.49 7.12
CA LEU A 68 -2.71 15.35 6.19
C LEU A 68 -1.21 15.42 6.47
N PRO A 69 -0.71 15.46 7.72
CA PRO A 69 0.73 15.42 7.98
C PRO A 69 1.39 14.15 7.43
N VAL A 70 0.81 12.99 7.71
CA VAL A 70 1.30 11.69 7.25
C VAL A 70 1.25 11.60 5.72
N ILE A 71 0.15 12.02 5.09
CA ILE A 71 0.02 12.04 3.62
C ILE A 71 1.10 12.92 2.98
N LYS A 72 1.40 14.08 3.58
CA LYS A 72 2.48 14.95 3.08
C LYS A 72 3.86 14.30 3.20
N GLU A 73 4.13 13.55 4.26
CA GLU A 73 5.37 12.79 4.40
C GLU A 73 5.46 11.68 3.34
N ILE A 74 4.40 10.93 3.11
CA ILE A 74 4.31 9.91 2.04
C ILE A 74 4.53 10.55 0.66
N GLN A 75 3.90 11.69 0.37
CA GLN A 75 4.10 12.39 -0.89
C GLN A 75 5.55 12.82 -1.10
N LYS A 76 6.21 13.32 -0.05
CA LYS A 76 7.64 13.66 -0.09
C LYS A 76 8.51 12.42 -0.34
N ALA A 77 8.20 11.30 0.28
CA ALA A 77 8.90 10.04 0.04
C ALA A 77 8.83 9.62 -1.44
N TYR A 78 7.66 9.68 -2.05
CA TYR A 78 7.51 9.43 -3.49
C TYR A 78 8.25 10.44 -4.38
N GLN A 79 8.52 11.65 -3.89
CA GLN A 79 9.30 12.68 -4.59
C GLN A 79 10.81 12.54 -4.38
N GLY A 80 11.25 11.66 -3.48
CA GLY A 80 12.66 11.39 -3.21
C GLY A 80 13.25 12.17 -2.04
N THR A 81 12.40 12.64 -1.14
CA THR A 81 12.83 13.38 0.04
C THR A 81 12.67 12.54 1.32
N GLY A 82 13.45 11.47 1.41
CA GLY A 82 13.37 10.51 2.50
C GLY A 82 12.35 9.39 2.28
N ALA A 83 12.54 8.28 2.97
CA ALA A 83 11.58 7.19 3.01
C ALA A 83 10.78 7.25 4.31
N VAL A 84 9.53 6.81 4.27
CA VAL A 84 8.69 6.62 5.46
C VAL A 84 8.04 5.25 5.42
N ALA A 85 7.75 4.68 6.58
CA ALA A 85 7.03 3.42 6.66
C ALA A 85 5.98 3.48 7.76
N MET A 86 4.89 2.77 7.57
CA MET A 86 3.76 2.77 8.50
C MET A 86 3.35 1.33 8.83
N ALA A 87 3.15 1.09 10.11
CA ALA A 87 2.48 -0.11 10.60
C ALA A 87 1.05 0.25 10.99
N THR A 88 0.09 -0.60 10.62
CA THR A 88 -1.32 -0.44 11.00
C THR A 88 -1.83 -1.76 11.55
N VAL A 89 -2.44 -1.75 12.74
CA VAL A 89 -3.15 -2.92 13.26
C VAL A 89 -4.43 -3.08 12.43
N VAL A 90 -4.46 -4.11 11.60
CA VAL A 90 -5.59 -4.43 10.71
C VAL A 90 -6.46 -5.58 11.26
N LYS A 91 -5.95 -6.33 12.24
CA LYS A 91 -6.66 -7.35 13.00
C LYS A 91 -6.23 -7.23 14.47
N PRO A 92 -7.12 -6.89 15.40
CA PRO A 92 -6.75 -6.77 16.80
C PRO A 92 -6.55 -8.16 17.43
N ALA A 93 -5.71 -8.26 18.45
CA ALA A 93 -5.67 -9.44 19.29
C ALA A 93 -6.99 -9.64 20.03
N PRO A 94 -7.34 -10.89 20.41
CA PRO A 94 -8.53 -11.14 21.20
C PRO A 94 -8.57 -10.32 22.50
N GLY A 95 -9.62 -9.52 22.67
CA GLY A 95 -9.79 -8.67 23.84
C GLY A 95 -9.14 -7.28 23.75
N ASN A 96 -8.43 -6.97 22.67
CA ASN A 96 -7.87 -5.64 22.42
C ASN A 96 -8.78 -4.81 21.50
N ASP A 97 -8.81 -3.49 21.74
CA ASP A 97 -9.55 -2.51 20.93
C ASP A 97 -8.57 -1.53 20.30
N ASN A 98 -7.56 -2.09 19.60
CA ASN A 98 -6.51 -1.30 18.93
C ASN A 98 -6.58 -1.39 17.39
N LEU A 99 -7.71 -1.82 16.84
CA LEU A 99 -7.93 -1.87 15.40
C LEU A 99 -7.77 -0.47 14.78
N GLY A 100 -6.87 -0.34 13.81
CA GLY A 100 -6.53 0.92 13.18
C GLY A 100 -5.44 1.72 13.89
N ALA A 101 -4.90 1.23 15.01
CA ALA A 101 -3.74 1.84 15.66
C ALA A 101 -2.53 1.87 14.70
N ARG A 102 -1.77 2.98 14.70
CA ARG A 102 -0.70 3.23 13.74
C ARG A 102 0.60 3.66 14.38
N LEU A 103 1.69 3.23 13.75
CA LEU A 103 3.05 3.61 14.06
C LEU A 103 3.74 4.02 12.77
N LEU A 104 4.21 5.26 12.69
CA LEU A 104 4.95 5.80 11.56
C LEU A 104 6.45 5.82 11.90
N LEU A 105 7.28 5.28 11.03
CA LEU A 105 8.75 5.32 11.08
C LEU A 105 9.29 6.18 9.95
N ARG A 106 10.27 7.04 10.24
CA ARG A 106 10.96 7.86 9.26
C ARG A 106 12.37 7.37 9.01
N GLU A 107 12.99 7.81 7.93
CA GLU A 107 14.34 7.44 7.53
C GLU A 107 15.40 7.80 8.58
N ASP A 108 15.20 8.90 9.33
CA ASP A 108 16.07 9.32 10.43
C ASP A 108 15.94 8.46 11.70
N GLY A 109 15.08 7.46 11.67
CA GLY A 109 14.79 6.57 12.80
C GLY A 109 13.76 7.12 13.78
N SER A 110 13.26 8.35 13.60
CA SER A 110 12.18 8.87 14.44
C SER A 110 10.87 8.12 14.20
N ALA A 111 10.11 7.88 15.26
CA ALA A 111 8.82 7.21 15.18
C ALA A 111 7.73 8.04 15.86
N THR A 112 6.49 7.88 15.38
CA THR A 112 5.32 8.58 15.93
C THR A 112 4.11 7.63 15.93
N GLY A 113 3.33 7.64 17.02
CA GLY A 113 2.21 6.73 17.21
C GLY A 113 2.57 5.48 17.99
N SER A 114 1.65 4.53 18.09
CA SER A 114 1.84 3.24 18.75
C SER A 114 0.78 2.26 18.27
N LEU A 115 1.11 0.98 18.25
CA LEU A 115 0.20 -0.13 17.93
C LEU A 115 -0.56 -0.65 19.17
N GLY A 116 -0.32 -0.04 20.34
CA GLY A 116 -1.00 -0.38 21.59
C GLY A 116 -0.14 -1.12 22.61
N SER A 117 1.03 -1.63 22.23
CA SER A 117 1.99 -2.20 23.19
C SER A 117 3.43 -1.94 22.75
N HIS A 118 4.33 -1.76 23.69
CA HIS A 118 5.76 -1.55 23.43
C HIS A 118 6.39 -2.75 22.69
N GLU A 119 5.94 -3.96 22.98
CA GLU A 119 6.44 -5.18 22.32
C GLU A 119 6.07 -5.16 20.83
N LEU A 120 4.81 -4.89 20.51
CA LEU A 120 4.34 -4.82 19.13
C LEU A 120 4.98 -3.67 18.35
N ASP A 121 5.16 -2.50 18.98
CA ASP A 121 5.86 -1.36 18.42
C ASP A 121 7.30 -1.71 18.05
N SER A 122 8.01 -2.39 18.97
CA SER A 122 9.42 -2.78 18.77
C SER A 122 9.58 -3.74 17.59
N ILE A 123 8.72 -4.76 17.52
CA ILE A 123 8.73 -5.75 16.43
C ILE A 123 8.40 -5.06 15.10
N ALA A 124 7.39 -4.17 15.07
CA ALA A 124 7.01 -3.45 13.88
C ALA A 124 8.14 -2.54 13.37
N LEU A 125 8.80 -1.78 14.25
CA LEU A 125 9.92 -0.90 13.90
C LEU A 125 11.10 -1.68 13.30
N GLU A 126 11.42 -2.84 13.86
CA GLU A 126 12.48 -3.71 13.33
C GLU A 126 12.14 -4.21 11.91
N ARG A 127 10.87 -4.58 11.69
CA ARG A 127 10.40 -5.09 10.40
C ARG A 127 10.22 -4.00 9.33
N LEU A 128 9.85 -2.78 9.73
CA LEU A 128 9.64 -1.66 8.80
C LEU A 128 10.95 -1.18 8.15
N LYS A 129 12.07 -1.17 8.90
CA LYS A 129 13.36 -0.66 8.40
C LYS A 129 13.78 -1.24 7.04
N PRO A 130 13.88 -2.58 6.87
CA PRO A 130 14.31 -3.15 5.59
C PRO A 130 13.28 -2.98 4.46
N LEU A 131 12.00 -2.71 4.78
CA LEU A 131 10.99 -2.47 3.77
C LEU A 131 11.14 -1.11 3.10
N MET A 132 11.71 -0.11 3.82
CA MET A 132 11.89 1.26 3.33
C MET A 132 12.84 1.31 2.12
N ASP A 133 13.83 0.42 2.05
CA ASP A 133 14.81 0.39 0.95
C ASP A 133 14.17 0.18 -0.42
N TYR A 134 13.05 -0.55 -0.46
CA TYR A 134 12.39 -0.98 -1.71
C TYR A 134 10.90 -0.61 -1.79
N GLY A 135 10.36 0.10 -0.82
CA GLY A 135 8.93 0.43 -0.79
C GLY A 135 8.03 -0.81 -0.78
N LYS A 136 8.41 -1.83 0.00
CA LYS A 136 7.68 -3.10 0.08
C LYS A 136 6.63 -3.07 1.18
N ASN A 137 5.64 -3.95 1.03
CA ASN A 137 4.62 -4.21 2.02
C ASN A 137 4.78 -5.61 2.59
N GLN A 138 4.41 -5.79 3.85
CA GLN A 138 4.44 -7.07 4.54
C GLN A 138 3.27 -7.18 5.51
N PHE A 139 2.69 -8.37 5.62
CA PHE A 139 1.77 -8.69 6.71
C PHE A 139 2.56 -9.36 7.83
N LEU A 140 2.33 -8.94 9.07
CA LEU A 140 2.93 -9.48 10.29
C LEU A 140 1.82 -10.11 11.13
N ASP A 141 1.90 -11.43 11.33
CA ASP A 141 1.15 -12.14 12.37
C ASP A 141 1.95 -12.08 13.67
N ALA A 142 1.46 -11.34 14.64
CA ALA A 142 2.13 -11.20 15.93
C ALA A 142 1.76 -12.35 16.88
N SER A 143 2.62 -12.61 17.86
CA SER A 143 2.46 -13.70 18.84
C SER A 143 1.23 -13.56 19.74
N ASP A 144 0.72 -12.34 19.92
CA ASP A 144 -0.50 -12.04 20.68
C ASP A 144 -1.79 -12.26 19.86
N GLY A 145 -1.68 -12.63 18.58
CA GLY A 145 -2.79 -12.82 17.65
C GLY A 145 -3.18 -11.56 16.88
N SER A 146 -2.47 -10.43 17.07
CA SER A 146 -2.64 -9.23 16.25
C SER A 146 -2.12 -9.47 14.83
N GLY A 147 -2.83 -8.93 13.84
CA GLY A 147 -2.36 -8.79 12.46
C GLY A 147 -2.01 -7.34 12.17
N VAL A 148 -0.77 -7.11 11.75
CA VAL A 148 -0.26 -5.77 11.46
C VAL A 148 0.14 -5.68 9.99
N PHE A 149 -0.40 -4.70 9.28
CA PHE A 149 0.02 -4.40 7.92
C PHE A 149 1.15 -3.38 7.96
N LEU A 150 2.26 -3.74 7.34
CA LEU A 150 3.47 -2.94 7.24
C LEU A 150 3.59 -2.43 5.82
N GLU A 151 3.66 -1.11 5.65
CA GLU A 151 3.78 -0.45 4.34
C GLU A 151 4.98 0.50 4.37
N ALA A 152 5.79 0.45 3.33
CA ALA A 152 6.88 1.39 3.17
C ALA A 152 6.71 2.20 1.88
N PHE A 153 6.98 3.49 2.00
CA PHE A 153 6.84 4.48 0.94
C PHE A 153 8.19 5.11 0.65
N THR A 154 8.64 4.97 -0.59
CA THR A 154 9.90 5.51 -1.08
C THR A 154 9.75 5.93 -2.54
N THR A 155 10.79 6.48 -3.13
CA THR A 155 10.79 6.81 -4.55
C THR A 155 10.48 5.60 -5.41
N PRO A 156 9.70 5.77 -6.49
CA PRO A 156 9.59 4.73 -7.50
C PRO A 156 10.98 4.30 -7.98
N PRO A 157 11.20 3.02 -8.22
CA PRO A 157 12.47 2.52 -8.72
C PRO A 157 12.84 3.26 -10.00
N THR A 158 14.13 3.60 -10.13
CA THR A 158 14.64 4.36 -11.29
C THR A 158 15.42 3.44 -12.20
N LEU A 159 15.08 3.45 -13.50
CA LEU A 159 15.82 2.80 -14.56
C LEU A 159 16.53 3.84 -15.40
N VAL A 160 17.85 3.72 -15.51
CA VAL A 160 18.67 4.55 -16.40
C VAL A 160 19.08 3.71 -17.60
N LEU A 161 18.63 4.09 -18.80
CA LEU A 161 19.02 3.48 -20.06
C LEU A 161 20.17 4.29 -20.67
N MET A 162 21.34 3.70 -20.74
CA MET A 162 22.49 4.28 -21.42
C MET A 162 22.46 3.85 -22.88
N GLY A 163 22.16 4.81 -23.77
CA GLY A 163 21.89 4.59 -25.19
C GLY A 163 20.40 4.57 -25.50
N GLY A 164 19.93 5.51 -26.34
CA GLY A 164 18.53 5.64 -26.79
C GLY A 164 18.19 4.85 -28.06
N GLY A 165 18.91 3.75 -28.34
CA GLY A 165 18.74 2.91 -29.52
C GLY A 165 17.45 2.06 -29.53
N HIS A 166 17.41 1.04 -30.37
CA HIS A 166 16.24 0.17 -30.52
C HIS A 166 15.88 -0.59 -29.25
N ILE A 167 16.88 -1.10 -28.53
CA ILE A 167 16.67 -1.84 -27.29
C ILE A 167 16.02 -0.95 -26.24
N ALA A 168 16.53 0.27 -26.04
CA ALA A 168 15.94 1.24 -25.10
C ALA A 168 14.48 1.56 -25.43
N ARG A 169 14.12 1.68 -26.72
CA ARG A 169 12.74 1.89 -27.17
C ARG A 169 11.81 0.74 -26.81
N CYS A 170 12.31 -0.49 -26.79
CA CYS A 170 11.51 -1.65 -26.37
C CYS A 170 11.40 -1.75 -24.85
N ILE A 171 12.45 -1.41 -24.11
CA ILE A 171 12.48 -1.47 -22.64
C ILE A 171 11.64 -0.35 -22.01
N ALA A 172 11.68 0.86 -22.56
CA ALA A 172 11.06 2.04 -21.96
C ALA A 172 9.55 1.89 -21.67
N PRO A 173 8.70 1.40 -22.59
CA PRO A 173 7.28 1.17 -22.31
C PRO A 173 7.06 0.14 -21.21
N LEU A 174 7.84 -0.94 -21.17
CA LEU A 174 7.76 -1.97 -20.15
C LEU A 174 8.16 -1.43 -18.77
N ALA A 175 9.23 -0.65 -18.70
CA ALA A 175 9.68 -0.02 -17.48
C ALA A 175 8.60 0.92 -16.90
N ARG A 176 7.94 1.71 -17.75
CA ARG A 176 6.84 2.58 -17.33
C ARG A 176 5.62 1.79 -16.85
N MET A 177 5.26 0.73 -17.57
CA MET A 177 4.16 -0.17 -17.17
C MET A 177 4.41 -0.78 -15.79
N LEU A 178 5.68 -1.06 -15.45
CA LEU A 178 6.12 -1.57 -14.16
C LEU A 178 6.34 -0.46 -13.10
N GLY A 179 6.02 0.80 -13.40
CA GLY A 179 6.11 1.91 -12.46
C GLY A 179 7.51 2.47 -12.24
N PHE A 180 8.48 2.16 -13.12
CA PHE A 180 9.83 2.74 -13.03
C PHE A 180 9.84 4.21 -13.46
N ARG A 181 10.58 5.04 -12.73
CA ARG A 181 11.04 6.34 -13.23
C ARG A 181 12.13 6.09 -14.27
N LEU A 182 11.96 6.63 -15.47
CA LEU A 182 12.86 6.35 -16.58
C LEU A 182 13.73 7.56 -16.92
N TYR A 183 15.05 7.34 -17.02
CA TYR A 183 15.99 8.26 -17.62
C TYR A 183 16.66 7.58 -18.83
N VAL A 184 16.73 8.30 -19.92
CA VAL A 184 17.45 7.86 -21.14
C VAL A 184 18.58 8.82 -21.39
N ILE A 185 19.81 8.31 -21.52
CA ILE A 185 21.02 9.07 -21.75
C ILE A 185 21.62 8.61 -23.07
N ASP A 186 21.82 9.55 -24.00
CA ASP A 186 22.53 9.32 -25.28
C ASP A 186 23.27 10.62 -25.64
N ASP A 187 24.44 10.52 -26.24
CA ASP A 187 25.22 11.67 -26.69
C ASP A 187 24.62 12.34 -27.94
N ARG A 188 23.69 11.69 -28.60
CA ARG A 188 22.95 12.18 -29.77
C ARG A 188 21.56 12.64 -29.35
N PRO A 189 21.21 13.93 -29.48
CA PRO A 189 19.90 14.45 -29.06
C PRO A 189 18.70 13.76 -29.69
N GLU A 190 18.83 13.28 -30.93
CA GLU A 190 17.79 12.54 -31.63
C GLU A 190 17.48 11.15 -31.01
N PHE A 191 18.39 10.64 -30.16
CA PHE A 191 18.22 9.36 -29.48
C PHE A 191 17.75 9.50 -28.01
N ALA A 192 17.78 10.72 -27.43
CA ALA A 192 17.35 10.96 -26.04
C ALA A 192 16.40 12.18 -25.97
N ASN A 193 15.24 12.07 -26.59
CA ASN A 193 14.23 13.13 -26.60
C ASN A 193 12.82 12.60 -26.28
N LYS A 194 11.88 13.54 -26.03
CA LYS A 194 10.50 13.21 -25.63
C LYS A 194 9.65 12.61 -26.76
N GLU A 195 9.98 12.84 -28.03
CA GLU A 195 9.27 12.23 -29.16
C GLU A 195 9.60 10.73 -29.24
N ARG A 196 10.85 10.40 -28.93
CA ARG A 196 11.34 9.02 -28.97
C ARG A 196 10.95 8.24 -27.73
N PHE A 197 10.87 8.90 -26.59
CA PHE A 197 10.50 8.35 -25.29
C PHE A 197 9.40 9.22 -24.64
N PRO A 198 8.16 9.14 -25.14
CA PRO A 198 7.02 9.94 -24.68
C PRO A 198 6.59 9.64 -23.25
#